data_8b8b16b96fc22e235a67659240e5ade3
#
_entry.id   8b8b16b96fc22e235a67659240e5ade3
#
_cell.length_a   1.000
_cell.length_b   1.000
_cell.length_c   1.000
_cell.angle_alpha   90.00
_cell.angle_beta   90.00
_cell.angle_gamma   90.00
#
_symmetry.space_group_name_H-M   'P 1'
#
loop_
_entity.id
_entity.type
_entity.pdbx_description
1 polymer ?
#
loop_
_entity_poly.entity_id
_entity_poly.type
_entity_poly.pdbx_seq_one_letter_code
_entity_poly.pdbx_strand_id
1 'polypeptide(L)'
;LFVRIPGAVVVTGKPAVWQVLLYYGSAVLFLILQKWRQKKIFLLVLVFGVFILFLPVHNNFDLQITNLDVGQGDCSCIRTKNHTILIDGGSSDVNKVGKYRMIPFLKSQGISYVSYLFLTHSDEDHTNGAVEWLCAANQMGVKVGTVILPKLNEKEEAYCTLLDELRNKGCNLMFMQRGDTVTIDELRISCLHPYPDYEWKSANDSSLVLKVNYHNFTGLFTGDLEEAGEKEIINKLSHVNYLKVAHHGSKGASSEAFLEQVKPDVSVISCGKKNRYGHPHKETLKRLENIGSKVYRTDKEGAVSIEYQNGKWYLSLWKKESGKKRLLSDW
;
A
#
# COMPACT_ATOMS: atom_id res chain seq x y z
N LEU A 1 25.61 15.23 -3.06
CA LEU A 1 26.23 15.02 -4.38
C LEU A 1 26.21 13.55 -4.80
N PHE A 2 26.63 12.62 -3.93
CA PHE A 2 26.76 11.18 -4.26
C PHE A 2 25.42 10.49 -4.60
N VAL A 3 24.31 10.87 -3.97
CA VAL A 3 22.96 10.29 -4.21
C VAL A 3 22.45 10.52 -5.64
N ARG A 4 23.05 11.46 -6.39
CA ARG A 4 22.68 11.74 -7.79
C ARG A 4 23.39 10.84 -8.80
N ILE A 5 24.34 10.04 -8.36
CA ILE A 5 25.06 9.10 -9.24
C ILE A 5 24.15 7.90 -9.51
N PRO A 6 23.93 7.49 -10.74
CA PRO A 6 23.16 6.28 -11.04
C PRO A 6 23.76 5.07 -10.32
N GLY A 7 22.91 4.31 -9.61
CA GLY A 7 23.36 3.16 -8.82
C GLY A 7 23.93 3.45 -7.42
N ALA A 8 23.99 4.73 -7.00
CA ALA A 8 24.48 5.10 -5.67
C ALA A 8 23.56 4.66 -4.52
N VAL A 9 22.28 4.36 -4.81
CA VAL A 9 21.30 3.87 -3.84
C VAL A 9 20.89 2.46 -4.22
N VAL A 10 21.19 1.49 -3.35
CA VAL A 10 20.76 0.10 -3.47
C VAL A 10 19.74 -0.19 -2.38
N VAL A 11 18.56 -0.64 -2.77
CA VAL A 11 17.48 -1.00 -1.84
C VAL A 11 17.53 -2.50 -1.61
N THR A 12 17.99 -2.91 -0.42
CA THR A 12 18.20 -4.32 -0.06
C THR A 12 17.10 -4.90 0.83
N GLY A 13 16.23 -4.05 1.36
CA GLY A 13 15.26 -4.45 2.37
C GLY A 13 15.83 -4.49 3.79
N LYS A 14 14.96 -4.85 4.74
CA LYS A 14 15.37 -5.08 6.13
C LYS A 14 16.17 -6.38 6.21
N PRO A 15 17.41 -6.37 6.76
CA PRO A 15 18.20 -7.58 6.90
C PRO A 15 17.50 -8.58 7.84
N ALA A 16 17.60 -9.86 7.54
CA ALA A 16 17.15 -10.92 8.42
C ALA A 16 18.11 -11.06 9.63
N VAL A 17 17.60 -11.60 10.73
CA VAL A 17 18.38 -11.78 11.98
C VAL A 17 19.67 -12.57 11.71
N TRP A 18 19.63 -13.63 10.88
CA TRP A 18 20.81 -14.42 10.56
C TRP A 18 21.88 -13.61 9.81
N GLN A 19 21.48 -12.67 8.94
CA GLN A 19 22.43 -11.77 8.23
C GLN A 19 23.14 -10.85 9.24
N VAL A 20 22.40 -10.29 10.18
CA VAL A 20 22.93 -9.43 11.25
C VAL A 20 23.90 -10.24 12.12
N LEU A 21 23.54 -11.47 12.52
CA LEU A 21 24.40 -12.34 13.32
C LEU A 21 25.69 -12.71 12.56
N LEU A 22 25.61 -13.05 11.29
CA LEU A 22 26.78 -13.36 10.46
C LEU A 22 27.69 -12.12 10.26
N TYR A 23 27.10 -10.95 10.08
CA TYR A 23 27.87 -9.70 9.99
C TYR A 23 28.68 -9.45 11.26
N TYR A 24 28.04 -9.47 12.44
CA TYR A 24 28.76 -9.28 13.70
C TYR A 24 29.73 -10.43 14.00
N GLY A 25 29.38 -11.68 13.67
CA GLY A 25 30.29 -12.81 13.77
C GLY A 25 31.54 -12.63 12.91
N SER A 26 31.38 -12.13 11.68
CA SER A 26 32.52 -11.80 10.80
C SER A 26 33.38 -10.68 11.36
N ALA A 27 32.78 -9.67 11.99
CA ALA A 27 33.51 -8.57 12.63
C ALA A 27 34.34 -9.07 13.83
N VAL A 28 33.78 -9.95 14.67
CA VAL A 28 34.50 -10.58 15.79
C VAL A 28 35.64 -11.45 15.25
N LEU A 29 35.38 -12.29 14.24
CA LEU A 29 36.41 -13.12 13.62
C LEU A 29 37.52 -12.27 13.00
N PHE A 30 37.18 -11.16 12.36
CA PHE A 30 38.14 -10.17 11.88
C PHE A 30 39.10 -9.70 12.98
N LEU A 31 38.57 -9.32 14.16
CA LEU A 31 39.41 -8.87 15.30
C LEU A 31 40.31 -9.98 15.83
N ILE A 32 39.85 -11.21 15.86
CA ILE A 32 40.67 -12.38 16.26
C ILE A 32 41.78 -12.62 15.27
N LEU A 33 41.48 -12.67 13.96
CA LEU A 33 42.47 -12.91 12.92
C LEU A 33 43.51 -11.79 12.77
N GLN A 34 43.13 -10.54 13.10
CA GLN A 34 44.05 -9.42 13.13
C GLN A 34 45.21 -9.68 14.13
N LYS A 35 44.91 -10.31 15.27
CA LYS A 35 45.93 -10.70 16.27
C LYS A 35 46.92 -11.73 15.72
N TRP A 36 46.51 -12.57 14.75
CA TRP A 36 47.32 -13.65 14.16
C TRP A 36 48.10 -13.21 12.90
N ARG A 37 48.17 -11.91 12.58
CA ARG A 37 48.91 -11.32 11.43
C ARG A 37 48.47 -11.84 10.03
N GLN A 38 47.33 -12.46 9.89
CA GLN A 38 46.79 -13.02 8.64
C GLN A 38 46.05 -11.94 7.80
N LYS A 39 46.77 -10.84 7.43
CA LYS A 39 46.16 -9.63 6.84
C LYS A 39 45.22 -9.82 5.65
N LYS A 40 45.49 -10.74 4.77
CA LYS A 40 44.65 -10.99 3.58
C LYS A 40 43.32 -11.68 3.92
N ILE A 41 43.34 -12.67 4.82
CA ILE A 41 42.18 -13.45 5.22
C ILE A 41 41.19 -12.59 6.01
N PHE A 42 41.68 -11.74 6.91
CA PHE A 42 40.79 -10.92 7.71
C PHE A 42 40.03 -9.87 6.87
N LEU A 43 40.67 -9.30 5.83
CA LEU A 43 39.99 -8.41 4.90
C LEU A 43 38.88 -9.12 4.13
N LEU A 44 39.13 -10.33 3.66
CA LEU A 44 38.11 -11.16 2.99
C LEU A 44 36.92 -11.46 3.89
N VAL A 45 37.14 -11.78 5.17
CA VAL A 45 36.09 -12.03 6.15
C VAL A 45 35.23 -10.80 6.37
N LEU A 46 35.83 -9.61 6.48
CA LEU A 46 35.10 -8.38 6.63
C LEU A 46 34.26 -8.06 5.39
N VAL A 47 34.86 -8.16 4.19
CA VAL A 47 34.15 -7.95 2.92
C VAL A 47 32.99 -8.92 2.76
N PHE A 48 33.20 -10.19 3.12
CA PHE A 48 32.16 -11.20 3.10
C PHE A 48 31.01 -10.88 4.08
N GLY A 49 31.33 -10.44 5.31
CA GLY A 49 30.33 -10.01 6.30
C GLY A 49 29.48 -8.84 5.81
N VAL A 50 30.12 -7.85 5.16
CA VAL A 50 29.40 -6.74 4.54
C VAL A 50 28.54 -7.22 3.38
N PHE A 51 29.07 -8.11 2.51
CA PHE A 51 28.34 -8.64 1.35
C PHE A 51 27.06 -9.39 1.75
N ILE A 52 27.06 -10.10 2.87
CA ILE A 52 25.89 -10.81 3.39
C ILE A 52 24.70 -9.88 3.63
N LEU A 53 24.95 -8.63 4.06
CA LEU A 53 23.87 -7.64 4.30
C LEU A 53 23.17 -7.20 3.00
N PHE A 54 23.82 -7.38 1.84
CA PHE A 54 23.25 -7.05 0.53
C PHE A 54 22.49 -8.22 -0.11
N LEU A 55 22.53 -9.41 0.48
CA LEU A 55 21.76 -10.54 -0.05
C LEU A 55 20.26 -10.28 0.14
N PRO A 56 19.47 -10.43 -0.92
CA PRO A 56 18.03 -10.22 -0.81
C PRO A 56 17.39 -11.28 0.10
N VAL A 57 16.56 -10.83 1.01
CA VAL A 57 15.71 -11.74 1.80
C VAL A 57 14.45 -12.02 1.00
N HIS A 58 14.27 -13.24 0.56
CA HIS A 58 13.08 -13.66 -0.16
C HIS A 58 11.88 -13.71 0.79
N ASN A 59 10.81 -13.04 0.41
CA ASN A 59 9.53 -13.15 1.10
C ASN A 59 8.77 -14.36 0.55
N ASN A 60 8.28 -15.21 1.45
CA ASN A 60 7.59 -16.45 1.08
C ASN A 60 6.07 -16.25 0.99
N PHE A 61 5.61 -15.23 0.28
CA PHE A 61 4.19 -15.04 -0.01
C PHE A 61 3.95 -15.02 -1.53
N ASP A 62 2.75 -15.42 -1.93
CA ASP A 62 2.31 -15.34 -3.32
C ASP A 62 1.61 -14.01 -3.57
N LEU A 63 0.80 -13.54 -2.60
CA LEU A 63 0.18 -12.22 -2.56
C LEU A 63 0.25 -11.62 -1.15
N GLN A 64 0.55 -10.34 -1.05
CA GLN A 64 0.49 -9.56 0.19
C GLN A 64 -0.25 -8.26 -0.06
N ILE A 65 -1.17 -7.90 0.83
CA ILE A 65 -1.84 -6.60 0.86
C ILE A 65 -1.54 -5.96 2.20
N THR A 66 -0.93 -4.78 2.20
CA THR A 66 -0.59 -4.04 3.42
C THR A 66 -1.19 -2.65 3.38
N ASN A 67 -2.03 -2.32 4.37
CA ASN A 67 -2.48 -0.95 4.59
C ASN A 67 -1.52 -0.28 5.56
N LEU A 68 -0.87 0.77 5.13
CA LEU A 68 0.12 1.49 5.92
C LEU A 68 -0.57 2.37 6.97
N ASP A 69 0.06 2.51 8.14
CA ASP A 69 -0.31 3.54 9.12
C ASP A 69 0.28 4.88 8.64
N VAL A 70 -0.45 5.57 7.77
CA VAL A 70 -0.08 6.88 7.25
C VAL A 70 -0.68 8.04 8.06
N GLY A 71 -1.40 7.74 9.14
CA GLY A 71 -2.23 8.70 9.87
C GLY A 71 -3.61 8.81 9.23
N GLN A 72 -4.16 10.02 9.18
CA GLN A 72 -5.44 10.28 8.51
C GLN A 72 -5.20 10.42 7.00
N GLY A 73 -5.50 9.35 6.27
CA GLY A 73 -5.29 9.23 4.84
C GLY A 73 -5.14 7.77 4.42
N ASP A 74 -4.80 7.52 3.18
CA ASP A 74 -4.72 6.17 2.61
C ASP A 74 -3.37 5.88 1.95
N CYS A 75 -2.90 4.65 2.16
CA CYS A 75 -1.83 4.04 1.39
C CYS A 75 -1.92 2.52 1.53
N SER A 76 -2.29 1.85 0.46
CA SER A 76 -2.33 0.39 0.39
C SER A 76 -1.28 -0.13 -0.57
N CYS A 77 -0.50 -1.13 -0.14
CA CYS A 77 0.54 -1.76 -0.93
C CYS A 77 0.15 -3.21 -1.23
N ILE A 78 -0.01 -3.54 -2.51
CA ILE A 78 -0.26 -4.90 -2.99
C ILE A 78 1.03 -5.41 -3.62
N ARG A 79 1.47 -6.59 -3.20
CA ARG A 79 2.70 -7.23 -3.70
C ARG A 79 2.40 -8.64 -4.18
N THR A 80 2.87 -8.96 -5.36
CA THR A 80 3.06 -10.33 -5.84
C THR A 80 4.55 -10.71 -5.71
N LYS A 81 4.95 -11.86 -6.19
CA LYS A 81 6.38 -12.24 -6.23
C LYS A 81 7.22 -11.25 -7.03
N ASN A 82 6.68 -10.71 -8.12
CA ASN A 82 7.45 -9.93 -9.09
C ASN A 82 7.06 -8.45 -9.13
N HIS A 83 5.87 -8.09 -8.65
CA HIS A 83 5.30 -6.76 -8.82
C HIS A 83 4.88 -6.13 -7.51
N THR A 84 4.99 -4.81 -7.46
CA THR A 84 4.46 -3.98 -6.37
C THR A 84 3.51 -2.96 -6.96
N ILE A 85 2.34 -2.85 -6.36
CA ILE A 85 1.29 -1.90 -6.70
C ILE A 85 0.98 -1.08 -5.47
N LEU A 86 0.82 0.23 -5.61
CA LEU A 86 0.27 1.08 -4.57
C LEU A 86 -1.10 1.60 -4.98
N ILE A 87 -1.98 1.72 -4.00
CA ILE A 87 -3.25 2.41 -4.12
C ILE A 87 -3.23 3.52 -3.09
N ASP A 88 -3.25 4.75 -3.57
CA ASP A 88 -3.09 5.99 -2.81
C ASP A 88 -1.75 6.14 -2.09
N GLY A 89 -1.52 7.29 -1.52
CA GLY A 89 -0.32 7.60 -0.77
C GLY A 89 -0.38 9.02 -0.23
N GLY A 90 -1.25 9.27 0.74
CA GLY A 90 -1.42 10.59 1.31
C GLY A 90 -1.73 10.58 2.81
N SER A 91 -1.74 11.78 3.39
CA SER A 91 -2.13 12.00 4.79
C SER A 91 -2.45 13.47 5.03
N SER A 92 -3.51 13.75 5.78
CA SER A 92 -3.88 15.09 6.22
C SER A 92 -3.30 15.48 7.59
N ASP A 93 -2.71 14.54 8.34
CA ASP A 93 -2.16 14.79 9.69
C ASP A 93 -0.67 14.44 9.84
N VAL A 94 -0.08 13.73 8.88
CA VAL A 94 1.35 13.39 8.88
C VAL A 94 2.08 14.23 7.85
N ASN A 95 2.87 15.20 8.30
CA ASN A 95 3.70 16.02 7.41
C ASN A 95 4.76 15.16 6.72
N LYS A 96 4.94 15.36 5.40
CA LYS A 96 5.90 14.63 4.56
C LYS A 96 5.73 13.11 4.67
N VAL A 97 4.51 12.64 4.55
CA VAL A 97 4.14 11.23 4.69
C VAL A 97 4.87 10.34 3.68
N GLY A 98 5.11 10.83 2.47
CA GLY A 98 5.93 10.14 1.46
C GLY A 98 7.33 9.83 1.99
N LYS A 99 8.01 10.84 2.55
CA LYS A 99 9.38 10.72 3.06
C LYS A 99 9.46 9.90 4.35
N TYR A 100 8.52 10.06 5.28
CA TYR A 100 8.65 9.49 6.62
C TYR A 100 7.87 8.20 6.86
N ARG A 101 6.92 7.84 5.97
CA ARG A 101 6.14 6.60 6.08
C ARG A 101 6.28 5.71 4.85
N MET A 102 5.92 6.21 3.66
CA MET A 102 5.86 5.40 2.45
C MET A 102 7.23 4.89 2.02
N ILE A 103 8.20 5.78 1.80
CA ILE A 103 9.54 5.40 1.33
C ILE A 103 10.28 4.50 2.32
N PRO A 104 10.31 4.78 3.63
CA PRO A 104 10.90 3.86 4.61
C PRO A 104 10.27 2.47 4.59
N PHE A 105 8.94 2.39 4.45
CA PHE A 105 8.24 1.11 4.31
C PHE A 105 8.71 0.39 3.04
N LEU A 106 8.64 1.01 1.87
CA LEU A 106 9.05 0.39 0.60
C LEU A 106 10.51 -0.10 0.66
N LYS A 107 11.42 0.73 1.17
CA LYS A 107 12.83 0.35 1.35
C LYS A 107 13.01 -0.81 2.32
N SER A 108 12.27 -0.82 3.43
CA SER A 108 12.33 -1.91 4.43
C SER A 108 11.88 -3.25 3.84
N GLN A 109 10.99 -3.19 2.84
CA GLN A 109 10.50 -4.36 2.10
C GLN A 109 11.39 -4.76 0.91
N GLY A 110 12.49 -4.05 0.66
CA GLY A 110 13.35 -4.29 -0.50
C GLY A 110 12.78 -3.83 -1.82
N ILE A 111 11.77 -2.95 -1.79
CA ILE A 111 11.08 -2.46 -2.99
C ILE A 111 11.83 -1.27 -3.55
N SER A 112 12.39 -1.42 -4.76
CA SER A 112 13.04 -0.36 -5.52
C SER A 112 12.22 0.10 -6.74
N TYR A 113 11.14 -0.62 -7.06
CA TYR A 113 10.26 -0.33 -8.18
C TYR A 113 8.81 -0.65 -7.85
N VAL A 114 7.92 0.31 -8.11
CA VAL A 114 6.47 0.17 -8.03
C VAL A 114 5.93 0.16 -9.45
N SER A 115 5.32 -0.96 -9.86
CA SER A 115 4.84 -1.14 -11.23
C SER A 115 3.70 -0.18 -11.56
N TYR A 116 2.75 -0.06 -10.63
CA TYR A 116 1.58 0.82 -10.76
C TYR A 116 1.30 1.55 -9.45
N LEU A 117 1.01 2.83 -9.56
CA LEU A 117 0.48 3.67 -8.50
C LEU A 117 -0.91 4.13 -8.92
N PHE A 118 -1.95 3.62 -8.28
CA PHE A 118 -3.31 4.11 -8.44
C PHE A 118 -3.54 5.28 -7.50
N LEU A 119 -4.06 6.38 -8.01
CA LEU A 119 -4.57 7.49 -7.22
C LEU A 119 -6.08 7.50 -7.40
N THR A 120 -6.82 7.24 -6.31
CA THR A 120 -8.26 7.02 -6.40
C THR A 120 -9.02 8.31 -6.73
N HIS A 121 -8.59 9.43 -6.17
CA HIS A 121 -9.13 10.77 -6.43
C HIS A 121 -8.08 11.83 -6.07
N SER A 122 -8.44 13.11 -6.14
CA SER A 122 -7.50 14.24 -6.07
C SER A 122 -7.18 14.75 -4.66
N ASP A 123 -7.89 14.29 -3.61
CA ASP A 123 -7.73 14.82 -2.26
C ASP A 123 -6.32 14.58 -1.70
N GLU A 124 -5.82 15.53 -0.91
CA GLU A 124 -4.44 15.53 -0.41
C GLU A 124 -4.12 14.31 0.45
N ASP A 125 -5.07 13.82 1.23
CA ASP A 125 -4.86 12.65 2.09
C ASP A 125 -4.84 11.32 1.33
N HIS A 126 -4.97 11.37 0.01
CA HIS A 126 -4.73 10.28 -0.93
C HIS A 126 -3.53 10.51 -1.84
N THR A 127 -3.09 11.77 -2.04
CA THR A 127 -2.14 12.09 -3.11
C THR A 127 -0.85 12.75 -2.65
N ASN A 128 -0.83 13.54 -1.56
CA ASN A 128 0.29 14.41 -1.21
C ASN A 128 1.62 13.68 -0.96
N GLY A 129 1.59 12.51 -0.34
CA GLY A 129 2.78 11.69 -0.11
C GLY A 129 3.29 11.02 -1.39
N ALA A 130 2.39 10.62 -2.29
CA ALA A 130 2.74 10.10 -3.60
C ALA A 130 3.41 11.18 -4.45
N VAL A 131 2.84 12.38 -4.50
CA VAL A 131 3.42 13.53 -5.20
C VAL A 131 4.78 13.93 -4.61
N GLU A 132 4.92 13.96 -3.29
CA GLU A 132 6.19 14.19 -2.60
C GLU A 132 7.25 13.16 -3.01
N TRP A 133 6.89 11.88 -3.02
CA TRP A 133 7.77 10.80 -3.43
C TRP A 133 8.19 10.92 -4.89
N LEU A 134 7.26 11.18 -5.81
CA LEU A 134 7.53 11.35 -7.23
C LEU A 134 8.48 12.53 -7.50
N CYS A 135 8.41 13.61 -6.72
CA CYS A 135 9.38 14.71 -6.76
C CYS A 135 10.82 14.27 -6.44
N ALA A 136 10.97 13.25 -5.62
CA ALA A 136 12.26 12.81 -5.09
C ALA A 136 12.66 11.40 -5.53
N ALA A 137 11.90 10.75 -6.41
CA ALA A 137 12.04 9.33 -6.77
C ALA A 137 13.48 8.95 -7.19
N ASN A 138 14.13 9.79 -8.00
CA ASN A 138 15.51 9.55 -8.44
C ASN A 138 16.54 9.64 -7.29
N GLN A 139 16.24 10.38 -6.22
CA GLN A 139 17.11 10.54 -5.07
C GLN A 139 16.84 9.51 -3.97
N MET A 140 15.62 8.97 -3.95
CA MET A 140 15.19 8.04 -2.90
C MET A 140 15.38 6.57 -3.25
N GLY A 141 15.76 6.24 -4.50
CA GLY A 141 16.05 4.86 -4.93
C GLY A 141 14.82 3.97 -5.10
N VAL A 142 13.61 4.55 -5.12
CA VAL A 142 12.37 3.82 -5.42
C VAL A 142 11.67 4.52 -6.59
N LYS A 143 11.49 3.81 -7.69
CA LYS A 143 10.89 4.33 -8.93
C LYS A 143 9.44 3.86 -9.09
N VAL A 144 8.66 4.63 -9.86
CA VAL A 144 7.29 4.30 -10.28
C VAL A 144 7.26 4.06 -11.78
N GLY A 145 6.56 3.02 -12.23
CA GLY A 145 6.35 2.72 -13.63
C GLY A 145 5.24 3.58 -14.23
N THR A 146 4.02 3.36 -13.81
CA THR A 146 2.83 4.06 -14.31
C THR A 146 1.97 4.55 -13.15
N VAL A 147 1.50 5.79 -13.25
CA VAL A 147 0.48 6.36 -12.36
C VAL A 147 -0.87 6.25 -13.05
N ILE A 148 -1.85 5.69 -12.34
CA ILE A 148 -3.20 5.44 -12.86
C ILE A 148 -4.19 6.31 -12.09
N LEU A 149 -5.03 7.04 -12.84
CA LEU A 149 -6.02 7.98 -12.30
C LEU A 149 -7.41 7.67 -12.86
N PRO A 150 -8.50 8.15 -12.22
CA PRO A 150 -9.82 8.06 -12.80
C PRO A 150 -9.91 8.83 -14.14
N LYS A 151 -10.57 8.24 -15.14
CA LYS A 151 -10.89 8.94 -16.36
C LYS A 151 -12.14 9.79 -16.16
N LEU A 152 -11.95 11.10 -16.07
CA LEU A 152 -13.01 12.07 -15.83
C LEU A 152 -13.19 12.97 -17.07
N ASN A 153 -14.44 13.21 -17.48
CA ASN A 153 -14.76 14.13 -18.57
C ASN A 153 -14.68 15.57 -18.10
N GLU A 154 -15.35 15.87 -17.00
CA GLU A 154 -15.21 17.15 -16.28
C GLU A 154 -14.14 17.01 -15.21
N LYS A 155 -13.40 18.07 -14.96
CA LYS A 155 -12.25 18.06 -14.07
C LYS A 155 -12.34 19.25 -13.12
N GLU A 156 -12.32 18.96 -11.83
CA GLU A 156 -12.16 20.02 -10.85
C GLU A 156 -10.74 20.57 -10.83
N GLU A 157 -10.55 21.74 -10.22
CA GLU A 157 -9.26 22.42 -10.15
C GLU A 157 -8.19 21.58 -9.47
N ALA A 158 -8.52 20.89 -8.37
CA ALA A 158 -7.60 20.01 -7.66
C ALA A 158 -7.11 18.86 -8.53
N TYR A 159 -7.99 18.23 -9.30
CA TYR A 159 -7.62 17.17 -10.24
C TYR A 159 -6.74 17.68 -11.38
N CYS A 160 -7.04 18.87 -11.94
CA CYS A 160 -6.20 19.49 -12.97
C CYS A 160 -4.80 19.80 -12.42
N THR A 161 -4.72 20.38 -11.23
CA THR A 161 -3.46 20.67 -10.54
C THR A 161 -2.63 19.40 -10.34
N LEU A 162 -3.23 18.33 -9.85
CA LEU A 162 -2.58 17.04 -9.69
C LEU A 162 -2.03 16.50 -11.02
N LEU A 163 -2.83 16.57 -12.10
CA LEU A 163 -2.39 16.13 -13.43
C LEU A 163 -1.18 16.92 -13.93
N ASP A 164 -1.20 18.23 -13.76
CA ASP A 164 -0.11 19.10 -14.20
C ASP A 164 1.17 18.85 -13.40
N GLU A 165 1.04 18.63 -12.09
CA GLU A 165 2.17 18.23 -11.26
C GLU A 165 2.78 16.89 -11.71
N LEU A 166 1.97 15.88 -11.97
CA LEU A 166 2.43 14.56 -12.41
C LEU A 166 3.09 14.62 -13.80
N ARG A 167 2.52 15.41 -14.73
CA ARG A 167 3.10 15.64 -16.06
C ARG A 167 4.44 16.36 -15.99
N ASN A 168 4.53 17.42 -15.18
CA ASN A 168 5.77 18.18 -14.98
C ASN A 168 6.89 17.33 -14.37
N LYS A 169 6.54 16.26 -13.65
CA LYS A 169 7.50 15.27 -13.13
C LYS A 169 7.85 14.18 -14.13
N GLY A 170 7.26 14.20 -15.33
CA GLY A 170 7.50 13.20 -16.37
C GLY A 170 6.94 11.82 -16.05
N CYS A 171 5.87 11.76 -15.25
CA CYS A 171 5.21 10.50 -14.91
C CYS A 171 4.52 9.91 -16.14
N ASN A 172 4.62 8.59 -16.32
CA ASN A 172 3.79 7.87 -17.27
C ASN A 172 2.37 7.77 -16.71
N LEU A 173 1.39 8.38 -17.34
CA LEU A 173 0.00 8.43 -16.88
C LEU A 173 -0.88 7.50 -17.70
N MET A 174 -1.76 6.78 -16.99
CA MET A 174 -2.85 6.00 -17.56
C MET A 174 -4.15 6.38 -16.85
N PHE A 175 -5.28 6.28 -17.56
CA PHE A 175 -6.59 6.62 -17.02
C PHE A 175 -7.48 5.40 -17.07
N MET A 176 -8.26 5.18 -16.01
CA MET A 176 -9.20 4.06 -15.90
C MET A 176 -10.61 4.53 -15.59
N GLN A 177 -11.57 3.80 -16.15
CA GLN A 177 -13.00 3.93 -15.91
C GLN A 177 -13.62 2.54 -15.76
N ARG A 178 -14.88 2.46 -15.39
CA ARG A 178 -15.62 1.20 -15.28
C ARG A 178 -15.45 0.33 -16.51
N GLY A 179 -15.06 -0.92 -16.27
CA GLY A 179 -14.83 -1.93 -17.30
C GLY A 179 -13.36 -2.14 -17.65
N ASP A 180 -12.51 -1.15 -17.38
CA ASP A 180 -11.08 -1.30 -17.59
C ASP A 180 -10.46 -2.28 -16.58
N THR A 181 -9.42 -2.97 -17.01
CA THR A 181 -8.74 -3.97 -16.19
C THR A 181 -7.24 -3.94 -16.42
N VAL A 182 -6.47 -4.02 -15.34
CA VAL A 182 -5.01 -4.28 -15.36
C VAL A 182 -4.79 -5.70 -14.87
N THR A 183 -4.09 -6.51 -15.67
CA THR A 183 -3.71 -7.88 -15.29
C THR A 183 -2.20 -7.96 -15.11
N ILE A 184 -1.76 -8.52 -13.99
CA ILE A 184 -0.36 -8.65 -13.59
C ILE A 184 -0.17 -10.05 -13.06
N ASP A 185 0.47 -10.92 -13.82
CA ASP A 185 0.54 -12.34 -13.53
C ASP A 185 -0.88 -12.90 -13.29
N GLU A 186 -1.15 -13.50 -12.14
CA GLU A 186 -2.46 -14.03 -11.74
C GLU A 186 -3.36 -13.00 -11.04
N LEU A 187 -2.85 -11.79 -10.81
CA LEU A 187 -3.58 -10.69 -10.18
C LEU A 187 -4.36 -9.91 -11.24
N ARG A 188 -5.66 -9.77 -11.03
CA ARG A 188 -6.53 -8.95 -11.88
C ARG A 188 -7.13 -7.80 -11.08
N ILE A 189 -6.90 -6.57 -11.53
CA ILE A 189 -7.43 -5.33 -10.94
C ILE A 189 -8.43 -4.73 -11.92
N SER A 190 -9.71 -4.75 -11.59
CA SER A 190 -10.79 -4.23 -12.43
C SER A 190 -11.37 -2.96 -11.82
N CYS A 191 -11.57 -1.94 -12.65
CA CYS A 191 -12.21 -0.70 -12.28
C CYS A 191 -13.75 -0.84 -12.32
N LEU A 192 -14.42 -0.54 -11.21
CA LEU A 192 -15.87 -0.58 -11.10
C LEU A 192 -16.49 0.81 -11.15
N HIS A 193 -15.73 1.85 -10.84
CA HIS A 193 -16.11 3.27 -10.80
C HIS A 193 -14.87 4.15 -11.04
N PRO A 194 -15.01 5.35 -11.68
CA PRO A 194 -16.22 5.92 -12.25
C PRO A 194 -16.64 5.24 -13.56
N TYR A 195 -17.88 5.38 -13.96
CA TYR A 195 -18.34 4.95 -15.28
C TYR A 195 -18.20 6.09 -16.31
N PRO A 196 -18.17 5.80 -17.60
CA PRO A 196 -18.16 6.83 -18.64
C PRO A 196 -19.30 7.83 -18.46
N ASP A 197 -19.00 9.10 -18.63
CA ASP A 197 -19.96 10.21 -18.52
C ASP A 197 -20.61 10.37 -17.12
N TYR A 198 -19.95 9.86 -16.07
CA TYR A 198 -20.40 10.07 -14.69
C TYR A 198 -20.26 11.53 -14.31
N GLU A 199 -21.39 12.13 -13.92
CA GLU A 199 -21.45 13.48 -13.35
C GLU A 199 -21.21 13.36 -11.83
N TRP A 200 -20.01 13.69 -11.40
CA TRP A 200 -19.63 13.65 -10.00
C TRP A 200 -19.85 15.01 -9.32
N LYS A 201 -20.13 14.98 -8.02
CA LYS A 201 -20.44 16.18 -7.22
C LYS A 201 -19.27 16.60 -6.33
N SER A 202 -18.33 15.74 -6.09
CA SER A 202 -17.16 15.96 -5.24
C SER A 202 -16.00 15.07 -5.68
N ALA A 203 -14.78 15.37 -5.25
CA ALA A 203 -13.63 14.51 -5.48
C ALA A 203 -13.88 13.07 -5.01
N ASN A 204 -14.52 12.90 -3.85
CA ASN A 204 -14.89 11.60 -3.31
C ASN A 204 -15.77 10.79 -4.26
N ASP A 205 -16.77 11.43 -4.88
CA ASP A 205 -17.64 10.77 -5.84
C ASP A 205 -16.91 10.30 -7.11
N SER A 206 -15.74 10.87 -7.41
CA SER A 206 -14.92 10.46 -8.56
C SER A 206 -13.95 9.32 -8.26
N SER A 207 -13.95 8.80 -7.03
CA SER A 207 -13.00 7.78 -6.57
C SER A 207 -12.96 6.54 -7.46
N LEU A 208 -11.74 6.10 -7.83
CA LEU A 208 -11.55 4.78 -8.42
C LEU A 208 -11.96 3.70 -7.42
N VAL A 209 -12.94 2.88 -7.79
CA VAL A 209 -13.24 1.65 -7.07
C VAL A 209 -12.60 0.48 -7.79
N LEU A 210 -11.70 -0.18 -7.08
CA LEU A 210 -10.88 -1.24 -7.64
C LEU A 210 -11.25 -2.60 -7.01
N LYS A 211 -11.65 -3.54 -7.86
CA LYS A 211 -11.86 -4.95 -7.49
C LYS A 211 -10.61 -5.73 -7.84
N VAL A 212 -9.98 -6.32 -6.83
CA VAL A 212 -8.75 -7.09 -6.94
C VAL A 212 -9.08 -8.56 -6.80
N ASN A 213 -8.79 -9.35 -7.84
CA ASN A 213 -8.99 -10.80 -7.84
C ASN A 213 -7.63 -11.51 -7.93
N TYR A 214 -7.48 -12.54 -7.09
CA TYR A 214 -6.33 -13.44 -7.09
C TYR A 214 -6.78 -14.83 -6.68
N HIS A 215 -6.77 -15.79 -7.61
CA HIS A 215 -7.41 -17.10 -7.43
C HIS A 215 -8.87 -16.97 -6.95
N ASN A 216 -9.21 -17.52 -5.79
CA ASN A 216 -10.53 -17.42 -5.15
C ASN A 216 -10.67 -16.20 -4.22
N PHE A 217 -9.63 -15.37 -4.07
CA PHE A 217 -9.70 -14.16 -3.28
C PHE A 217 -10.27 -12.99 -4.07
N THR A 218 -11.12 -12.23 -3.41
CA THR A 218 -11.62 -10.94 -3.90
C THR A 218 -11.44 -9.86 -2.85
N GLY A 219 -10.67 -8.84 -3.20
CA GLY A 219 -10.51 -7.60 -2.42
C GLY A 219 -11.21 -6.43 -3.10
N LEU A 220 -11.76 -5.52 -2.31
CA LEU A 220 -12.39 -4.29 -2.78
C LEU A 220 -11.75 -3.07 -2.12
N PHE A 221 -11.32 -2.11 -2.95
CA PHE A 221 -10.76 -0.83 -2.56
C PHE A 221 -11.66 0.26 -3.10
N THR A 222 -12.23 1.07 -2.24
CA THR A 222 -13.33 1.97 -2.57
C THR A 222 -12.94 3.45 -2.59
N GLY A 223 -11.65 3.76 -2.32
CA GLY A 223 -11.24 5.15 -2.10
C GLY A 223 -12.13 5.81 -1.07
N ASP A 224 -12.61 7.00 -1.37
CA ASP A 224 -13.53 7.75 -0.52
C ASP A 224 -14.97 7.80 -1.08
N LEU A 225 -15.32 6.83 -1.94
CA LEU A 225 -16.65 6.73 -2.52
C LEU A 225 -17.73 6.76 -1.44
N GLU A 226 -18.71 7.63 -1.60
CA GLU A 226 -19.84 7.78 -0.68
C GLU A 226 -21.09 7.03 -1.18
N GLU A 227 -22.17 7.04 -0.39
CA GLU A 227 -23.39 6.26 -0.62
C GLU A 227 -23.98 6.47 -2.03
N ALA A 228 -23.85 7.67 -2.60
CA ALA A 228 -24.35 7.96 -3.95
C ALA A 228 -23.65 7.09 -5.00
N GLY A 229 -22.33 7.04 -4.97
CA GLY A 229 -21.53 6.21 -5.87
C GLY A 229 -21.63 4.72 -5.55
N GLU A 230 -21.81 4.32 -4.27
CA GLU A 230 -22.04 2.93 -3.89
C GLU A 230 -23.29 2.34 -4.59
N LYS A 231 -24.37 3.11 -4.68
CA LYS A 231 -25.60 2.72 -5.37
C LYS A 231 -25.39 2.39 -6.85
N GLU A 232 -24.43 3.04 -7.49
CA GLU A 232 -24.10 2.82 -8.90
C GLU A 232 -23.35 1.50 -9.16
N ILE A 233 -22.68 0.96 -8.15
CA ILE A 233 -21.88 -0.25 -8.28
C ILE A 233 -22.47 -1.48 -7.59
N ILE A 234 -23.42 -1.30 -6.67
CA ILE A 234 -23.92 -2.33 -5.76
C ILE A 234 -24.41 -3.59 -6.52
N ASN A 235 -25.12 -3.41 -7.63
CA ASN A 235 -25.67 -4.52 -8.44
C ASN A 235 -24.59 -5.33 -9.20
N LYS A 236 -23.33 -4.88 -9.17
CA LYS A 236 -22.18 -5.55 -9.80
C LYS A 236 -21.25 -6.22 -8.78
N LEU A 237 -21.63 -6.10 -7.51
CA LEU A 237 -20.87 -6.63 -6.39
C LEU A 237 -21.49 -7.93 -5.88
N SER A 238 -20.65 -8.74 -5.30
CA SER A 238 -20.99 -9.95 -4.55
C SER A 238 -20.09 -9.99 -3.32
N HIS A 239 -20.20 -11.03 -2.52
CA HIS A 239 -19.29 -11.27 -1.40
C HIS A 239 -17.81 -10.99 -1.75
N VAL A 240 -17.10 -10.33 -0.84
CA VAL A 240 -15.65 -10.09 -0.94
C VAL A 240 -14.95 -10.57 0.33
N ASN A 241 -13.74 -11.09 0.19
CA ASN A 241 -12.96 -11.51 1.35
C ASN A 241 -12.38 -10.31 2.10
N TYR A 242 -12.08 -9.23 1.38
CA TYR A 242 -11.41 -8.08 1.92
C TYR A 242 -12.04 -6.77 1.43
N LEU A 243 -12.29 -5.86 2.36
CA LEU A 243 -12.74 -4.49 2.08
C LEU A 243 -11.77 -3.48 2.69
N LYS A 244 -11.18 -2.61 1.86
CA LYS A 244 -10.65 -1.34 2.34
C LYS A 244 -11.83 -0.39 2.46
N VAL A 245 -12.21 -0.09 3.69
CA VAL A 245 -13.41 0.70 4.02
C VAL A 245 -13.28 2.11 3.47
N ALA A 246 -14.33 2.59 2.83
CA ALA A 246 -14.37 3.91 2.19
C ALA A 246 -14.26 5.06 3.19
N HIS A 247 -13.64 6.14 2.73
CA HIS A 247 -13.61 7.45 3.37
C HIS A 247 -13.26 7.35 4.86
N HIS A 248 -12.21 6.56 5.17
CA HIS A 248 -11.66 6.34 6.52
C HIS A 248 -12.69 5.91 7.56
N GLY A 249 -13.82 5.36 7.13
CA GLY A 249 -14.95 4.99 7.99
C GLY A 249 -15.90 6.17 8.29
N SER A 250 -16.05 7.11 7.36
CA SER A 250 -17.07 8.17 7.40
C SER A 250 -18.48 7.57 7.52
N LYS A 251 -19.38 8.30 8.16
CA LYS A 251 -20.81 7.90 8.25
C LYS A 251 -21.54 7.97 6.90
N GLY A 252 -21.04 8.79 5.96
CA GLY A 252 -21.60 8.97 4.61
C GLY A 252 -21.20 7.89 3.61
N ALA A 253 -20.28 7.01 4.01
CA ALA A 253 -19.77 5.91 3.19
C ALA A 253 -20.04 4.55 3.85
N SER A 254 -19.83 3.46 3.11
CA SER A 254 -20.07 2.09 3.56
C SER A 254 -21.50 1.93 4.10
N SER A 255 -22.49 2.24 3.23
CA SER A 255 -23.91 2.18 3.55
C SER A 255 -24.34 0.74 3.93
N GLU A 256 -25.43 0.60 4.66
CA GLU A 256 -25.94 -0.70 5.08
C GLU A 256 -26.22 -1.61 3.87
N ALA A 257 -26.89 -1.09 2.85
CA ALA A 257 -27.18 -1.83 1.63
C ALA A 257 -25.91 -2.31 0.90
N PHE A 258 -24.87 -1.44 0.82
CA PHE A 258 -23.60 -1.80 0.24
C PHE A 258 -22.91 -2.91 1.04
N LEU A 259 -22.86 -2.78 2.36
CA LEU A 259 -22.22 -3.75 3.24
C LEU A 259 -22.95 -5.10 3.27
N GLU A 260 -24.28 -5.10 3.24
CA GLU A 260 -25.10 -6.32 3.12
C GLU A 260 -24.86 -7.05 1.80
N GLN A 261 -24.56 -6.31 0.71
CA GLN A 261 -24.26 -6.89 -0.59
C GLN A 261 -22.88 -7.52 -0.64
N VAL A 262 -21.86 -6.81 -0.11
CA VAL A 262 -20.46 -7.28 -0.21
C VAL A 262 -20.05 -8.20 0.92
N LYS A 263 -20.64 -8.09 2.11
CA LYS A 263 -20.41 -8.92 3.30
C LYS A 263 -18.93 -9.29 3.50
N PRO A 264 -18.02 -8.31 3.64
CA PRO A 264 -16.60 -8.60 3.70
C PRO A 264 -16.23 -9.44 4.94
N ASP A 265 -15.39 -10.47 4.74
CA ASP A 265 -14.87 -11.26 5.85
C ASP A 265 -13.95 -10.41 6.75
N VAL A 266 -13.12 -9.58 6.11
CA VAL A 266 -12.20 -8.65 6.76
C VAL A 266 -12.40 -7.25 6.19
N SER A 267 -12.52 -6.27 7.09
CA SER A 267 -12.58 -4.85 6.78
C SER A 267 -11.41 -4.12 7.40
N VAL A 268 -10.68 -3.33 6.61
CA VAL A 268 -9.57 -2.50 7.10
C VAL A 268 -9.93 -1.03 6.95
N ILE A 269 -9.82 -0.30 8.06
CA ILE A 269 -10.02 1.14 8.11
C ILE A 269 -8.67 1.81 8.29
N SER A 270 -8.29 2.65 7.33
CA SER A 270 -7.14 3.54 7.44
C SER A 270 -7.61 4.86 8.02
N CYS A 271 -7.09 5.25 9.19
CA CYS A 271 -7.48 6.48 9.86
C CYS A 271 -6.42 6.94 10.87
N GLY A 272 -6.38 8.23 11.16
CA GLY A 272 -5.48 8.83 12.14
C GLY A 272 -5.95 8.64 13.58
N LYS A 273 -5.00 8.49 14.52
CA LYS A 273 -5.28 8.22 15.94
C LYS A 273 -6.11 9.33 16.65
N LYS A 274 -5.93 10.57 16.25
CA LYS A 274 -6.61 11.75 16.82
C LYS A 274 -7.05 12.67 15.69
N ASN A 275 -7.68 12.07 14.65
CA ASN A 275 -8.11 12.85 13.52
C ASN A 275 -9.27 13.81 13.88
N ARG A 276 -9.28 14.96 13.24
CA ARG A 276 -10.29 16.02 13.47
C ARG A 276 -11.70 15.68 12.95
N TYR A 277 -11.80 14.63 12.11
CA TYR A 277 -13.06 14.22 11.47
C TYR A 277 -13.88 13.26 12.33
N GLY A 278 -13.30 12.71 13.41
CA GLY A 278 -13.94 11.70 14.24
C GLY A 278 -14.02 10.32 13.59
N HIS A 279 -13.22 10.08 12.54
CA HIS A 279 -13.17 8.79 11.84
C HIS A 279 -12.42 7.71 12.65
N PRO A 280 -12.87 6.44 12.60
CA PRO A 280 -14.13 6.01 11.99
C PRO A 280 -15.33 6.35 12.89
N HIS A 281 -16.44 6.73 12.27
CA HIS A 281 -17.69 7.00 12.98
C HIS A 281 -18.27 5.73 13.60
N LYS A 282 -18.98 5.89 14.72
CA LYS A 282 -19.59 4.76 15.44
C LYS A 282 -20.63 4.03 14.59
N GLU A 283 -21.35 4.76 13.77
CA GLU A 283 -22.37 4.23 12.86
C GLU A 283 -21.75 3.26 11.83
N THR A 284 -20.63 3.63 11.26
CA THR A 284 -19.90 2.78 10.30
C THR A 284 -19.36 1.53 10.97
N LEU A 285 -18.77 1.67 12.17
CA LEU A 285 -18.31 0.51 12.95
C LEU A 285 -19.46 -0.44 13.27
N LYS A 286 -20.63 0.09 13.67
CA LYS A 286 -21.83 -0.72 13.97
C LYS A 286 -22.35 -1.46 12.74
N ARG A 287 -22.39 -0.79 11.57
CA ARG A 287 -22.78 -1.43 10.30
C ARG A 287 -21.86 -2.62 9.95
N LEU A 288 -20.53 -2.43 10.10
CA LEU A 288 -19.56 -3.49 9.85
C LEU A 288 -19.68 -4.65 10.86
N GLU A 289 -19.96 -4.35 12.12
CA GLU A 289 -20.22 -5.35 13.16
C GLU A 289 -21.49 -6.15 12.89
N ASN A 290 -22.58 -5.48 12.48
CA ASN A 290 -23.86 -6.10 12.18
C ASN A 290 -23.78 -7.17 11.07
N ILE A 291 -22.90 -6.97 10.08
CA ILE A 291 -22.67 -7.95 9.00
C ILE A 291 -21.63 -9.02 9.37
N GLY A 292 -21.08 -8.98 10.59
CA GLY A 292 -20.10 -9.95 11.07
C GLY A 292 -18.67 -9.77 10.54
N SER A 293 -18.34 -8.64 9.90
CA SER A 293 -16.98 -8.40 9.38
C SER A 293 -15.95 -8.22 10.49
N LYS A 294 -14.77 -8.82 10.33
CA LYS A 294 -13.62 -8.61 11.23
C LYS A 294 -12.97 -7.28 10.92
N VAL A 295 -13.11 -6.29 11.81
CA VAL A 295 -12.63 -4.92 11.59
C VAL A 295 -11.24 -4.71 12.18
N TYR A 296 -10.29 -4.24 11.35
CA TYR A 296 -8.95 -3.82 11.76
C TYR A 296 -8.75 -2.34 11.43
N ARG A 297 -8.02 -1.60 12.30
CA ARG A 297 -7.86 -0.15 12.19
C ARG A 297 -6.40 0.23 12.30
N THR A 298 -5.89 1.06 11.37
CA THR A 298 -4.47 1.46 11.39
C THR A 298 -4.10 2.29 12.62
N ASP A 299 -5.00 3.11 13.15
CA ASP A 299 -4.77 3.91 14.37
C ASP A 299 -4.54 3.06 15.63
N LYS A 300 -5.13 1.87 15.67
CA LYS A 300 -5.00 0.91 16.78
C LYS A 300 -3.90 -0.11 16.55
N GLU A 301 -3.86 -0.70 15.37
CA GLU A 301 -3.03 -1.87 15.06
C GLU A 301 -1.70 -1.50 14.40
N GLY A 302 -1.49 -0.24 13.96
CA GLY A 302 -0.43 0.13 13.04
C GLY A 302 -0.73 -0.36 11.63
N ALA A 303 0.28 -0.62 10.83
CA ALA A 303 0.04 -1.23 9.52
C ALA A 303 -0.62 -2.60 9.68
N VAL A 304 -1.59 -2.88 8.79
CA VAL A 304 -2.37 -4.13 8.74
C VAL A 304 -2.02 -4.84 7.45
N SER A 305 -1.49 -6.05 7.54
CA SER A 305 -1.13 -6.87 6.38
C SER A 305 -1.92 -8.17 6.36
N ILE A 306 -2.42 -8.54 5.17
CA ILE A 306 -2.88 -9.89 4.87
C ILE A 306 -1.96 -10.50 3.82
N GLU A 307 -1.67 -11.79 3.95
CA GLU A 307 -0.74 -12.51 3.07
C GLU A 307 -1.33 -13.85 2.67
N TYR A 308 -1.21 -14.18 1.39
CA TYR A 308 -1.45 -15.53 0.87
C TYR A 308 -0.13 -16.27 0.71
N GLN A 309 -0.01 -17.40 1.37
CA GLN A 309 1.18 -18.23 1.36
C GLN A 309 0.81 -19.70 1.48
N ASN A 310 1.29 -20.54 0.56
CA ASN A 310 1.06 -21.99 0.60
C ASN A 310 -0.43 -22.38 0.73
N GLY A 311 -1.31 -21.70 -0.01
CA GLY A 311 -2.75 -21.99 0.00
C GLY A 311 -3.51 -21.44 1.22
N LYS A 312 -2.89 -20.66 2.09
CA LYS A 312 -3.48 -20.13 3.33
C LYS A 312 -3.32 -18.65 3.44
N TRP A 313 -4.27 -18.01 4.10
CA TRP A 313 -4.25 -16.58 4.40
C TRP A 313 -3.78 -16.31 5.83
N TYR A 314 -2.94 -15.30 5.99
CA TYR A 314 -2.39 -14.86 7.26
C TYR A 314 -2.62 -13.37 7.47
N LEU A 315 -2.87 -12.97 8.72
CA LEU A 315 -2.96 -11.59 9.16
C LEU A 315 -1.73 -11.23 10.00
N SER A 316 -1.20 -10.04 9.79
CA SER A 316 -0.12 -9.46 10.60
C SER A 316 -0.48 -8.04 11.02
N LEU A 317 -0.32 -7.74 12.32
CA LEU A 317 -0.58 -6.44 12.93
C LEU A 317 0.73 -5.87 13.48
N TRP A 318 1.14 -4.70 13.01
CA TRP A 318 2.52 -4.22 13.26
C TRP A 318 2.73 -3.63 14.66
N LYS A 319 1.71 -3.04 15.29
CA LYS A 319 1.81 -2.47 16.65
C LYS A 319 1.70 -3.50 17.77
N LYS A 320 0.80 -4.46 17.65
CA LYS A 320 0.44 -5.37 18.75
C LYS A 320 1.31 -6.61 18.84
N GLU A 321 1.86 -7.06 17.73
CA GLU A 321 2.45 -8.40 17.69
C GLU A 321 3.82 -8.45 17.01
N SER A 322 4.49 -7.29 16.85
CA SER A 322 5.81 -7.20 16.20
C SER A 322 5.95 -8.09 14.95
N GLY A 323 4.89 -8.13 14.12
CA GLY A 323 4.87 -8.89 12.87
C GLY A 323 4.56 -10.39 13.00
N LYS A 324 4.02 -10.86 14.14
CA LYS A 324 3.52 -12.24 14.24
C LYS A 324 2.36 -12.46 13.27
N LYS A 325 2.46 -13.52 12.49
CA LYS A 325 1.40 -13.96 11.56
C LYS A 325 0.36 -14.77 12.31
N ARG A 326 -0.92 -14.42 12.14
CA ARG A 326 -2.07 -15.22 12.56
C ARG A 326 -2.72 -15.83 11.35
N LEU A 327 -3.08 -17.11 11.42
CA LEU A 327 -3.87 -17.75 10.39
C LEU A 327 -5.27 -17.09 10.38
N LEU A 328 -5.68 -16.58 9.22
CA LEU A 328 -7.07 -16.26 8.95
C LEU A 328 -7.71 -17.60 8.55
N SER A 329 -8.67 -18.10 9.35
CA SER A 329 -9.37 -19.33 9.04
C SER A 329 -9.96 -19.27 7.64
N ASP A 330 -9.84 -20.37 6.93
CA ASP A 330 -10.34 -20.76 5.60
C ASP A 330 -11.24 -19.73 4.87
N TRP A 331 -10.63 -19.03 3.93
CA TRP A 331 -11.32 -18.22 2.92
C TRP A 331 -11.50 -19.01 1.63
#